data_a11a114e177b447df14488646ba499f4
#
_entry.id   a11a114e177b447df14488646ba499f4
#
_cell.length_a   1.000
_cell.length_b   1.000
_cell.length_c   1.000
_cell.angle_alpha   90.00
_cell.angle_beta   90.00
_cell.angle_gamma   90.00
#
_symmetry.space_group_name_H-M   'P 1'
#
loop_
_entity.id
_entity.type
_entity.pdbx_description
1 polymer ?
#
loop_
_entity_poly.entity_id
_entity_poly.type
_entity_poly.pdbx_seq_one_letter_code
_entity_poly.pdbx_strand_id
1 'polypeptide(L)'
;KPYAKLERLMAFSDTGKCLDLTDKVKDGMLCWKAPKGSWRLIAAFCGKTLQKVKRAAPGGEGYVMNHFSARAVKNYLGRFERAFDGKFKDTAGGATAYPHNFFNDSYEVYGADWSEGLFDEFLARRGYKLEEHLPEFLAAGERSDKTRCIISDYRETLGELLQENFTRQWTEWAHRHGAKTRNQAHGSPGNLIDLYATVDIPECEGFGLSDFG
;
A
#
# COMPACT_ATOMS: atom_id res chain seq x y z
N LYS A 1 8.21 -18.21 -3.59
CA LYS A 1 6.75 -18.12 -3.87
C LYS A 1 6.56 -17.88 -5.36
N PRO A 2 5.69 -18.61 -6.08
CA PRO A 2 5.59 -18.55 -7.54
C PRO A 2 5.12 -17.19 -8.11
N TYR A 3 4.70 -16.28 -7.25
CA TYR A 3 4.19 -14.95 -7.64
C TYR A 3 5.05 -13.80 -7.14
N ALA A 4 6.24 -14.10 -6.60
CA ALA A 4 7.13 -13.05 -6.10
C ALA A 4 8.12 -12.65 -7.20
N LYS A 5 8.20 -11.33 -7.48
CA LYS A 5 9.13 -10.73 -8.43
C LYS A 5 10.31 -10.15 -7.65
N LEU A 6 11.52 -10.43 -8.10
CA LEU A 6 12.71 -9.78 -7.57
C LEU A 6 12.67 -8.29 -7.92
N GLU A 7 12.80 -7.43 -6.91
CA GLU A 7 12.88 -5.97 -7.09
C GLU A 7 14.31 -5.47 -6.92
N ARG A 8 15.03 -5.97 -5.92
CA ARG A 8 16.43 -5.60 -5.64
C ARG A 8 17.21 -6.81 -5.16
N LEU A 9 18.47 -6.90 -5.60
CA LEU A 9 19.47 -7.78 -5.03
C LEU A 9 20.67 -6.95 -4.62
N MET A 10 20.90 -6.83 -3.31
CA MET A 10 21.95 -6.00 -2.73
C MET A 10 23.03 -6.85 -2.11
N ALA A 11 24.29 -6.43 -2.24
CA ALA A 11 25.44 -7.03 -1.59
C ALA A 11 26.08 -6.05 -0.62
N PHE A 12 26.26 -6.47 0.62
CA PHE A 12 26.85 -5.68 1.70
C PHE A 12 28.13 -6.35 2.18
N SER A 13 29.25 -5.59 2.19
CA SER A 13 30.52 -6.08 2.69
C SER A 13 30.65 -5.81 4.20
N ASP A 14 31.54 -6.56 4.84
CA ASP A 14 32.00 -6.34 6.22
C ASP A 14 32.69 -4.98 6.42
N THR A 15 33.17 -4.35 5.34
CA THR A 15 33.81 -3.02 5.35
C THR A 15 32.82 -1.87 5.02
N GLY A 16 31.51 -2.12 4.99
CA GLY A 16 30.48 -1.11 4.76
C GLY A 16 30.24 -0.75 3.30
N LYS A 17 30.76 -1.50 2.33
CA LYS A 17 30.43 -1.29 0.92
C LYS A 17 29.05 -1.89 0.61
N CYS A 18 28.27 -1.17 -0.19
CA CYS A 18 26.99 -1.61 -0.72
C CYS A 18 27.04 -1.64 -2.25
N LEU A 19 26.55 -2.70 -2.85
CA LEU A 19 26.48 -2.87 -4.32
C LEU A 19 25.09 -3.36 -4.71
N ASP A 20 24.50 -2.73 -5.72
CA ASP A 20 23.30 -3.24 -6.37
C ASP A 20 23.70 -4.27 -7.43
N LEU A 21 23.20 -5.49 -7.29
CA LEU A 21 23.45 -6.61 -8.19
C LEU A 21 22.18 -7.02 -8.97
N THR A 22 21.13 -6.24 -8.92
CA THR A 22 19.82 -6.58 -9.52
C THR A 22 19.96 -6.91 -11.01
N ASP A 23 20.69 -6.09 -11.76
CA ASP A 23 20.90 -6.28 -13.19
C ASP A 23 21.80 -7.47 -13.55
N LYS A 24 22.49 -8.06 -12.54
CA LYS A 24 23.33 -9.24 -12.71
C LYS A 24 22.56 -10.55 -12.52
N VAL A 25 21.30 -10.48 -12.17
CA VAL A 25 20.41 -11.64 -12.08
C VAL A 25 19.76 -11.85 -13.45
N LYS A 26 20.04 -13.00 -14.06
CA LYS A 26 19.41 -13.43 -15.31
C LYS A 26 18.82 -14.82 -15.12
N ASP A 27 17.59 -15.02 -15.54
CA ASP A 27 16.86 -16.29 -15.42
C ASP A 27 16.86 -16.86 -13.99
N GLY A 28 16.80 -15.98 -12.98
CA GLY A 28 16.81 -16.37 -11.56
C GLY A 28 18.20 -16.74 -11.01
N MET A 29 19.25 -16.60 -11.80
CA MET A 29 20.63 -16.89 -11.40
C MET A 29 21.47 -15.61 -11.31
N LEU A 30 22.22 -15.48 -10.22
CA LEU A 30 23.22 -14.44 -10.05
C LEU A 30 24.56 -14.91 -10.65
N CYS A 31 25.06 -14.17 -11.64
CA CYS A 31 26.43 -14.33 -12.13
C CYS A 31 27.28 -13.14 -11.68
N TRP A 32 28.01 -13.31 -10.56
CA TRP A 32 28.83 -12.26 -9.96
C TRP A 32 30.07 -12.83 -9.30
N LYS A 33 31.23 -12.23 -9.62
CA LYS A 33 32.48 -12.53 -8.93
C LYS A 33 32.65 -11.55 -7.77
N ALA A 34 32.45 -12.04 -6.54
CA ALA A 34 32.60 -11.23 -5.35
C ALA A 34 34.03 -10.68 -5.23
N PRO A 35 34.21 -9.40 -4.91
CA PRO A 35 35.50 -8.86 -4.49
C PRO A 35 36.00 -9.56 -3.23
N LYS A 36 37.31 -9.42 -2.93
CA LYS A 36 37.92 -9.98 -1.70
C LYS A 36 37.20 -9.45 -0.46
N GLY A 37 36.90 -10.31 0.49
CA GLY A 37 36.21 -10.00 1.74
C GLY A 37 34.97 -10.86 1.96
N SER A 38 34.22 -10.57 3.01
CA SER A 38 32.97 -11.22 3.34
C SER A 38 31.81 -10.38 2.83
N TRP A 39 30.82 -11.03 2.22
CA TRP A 39 29.66 -10.37 1.62
C TRP A 39 28.36 -11.04 2.06
N ARG A 40 27.38 -10.23 2.46
CA ARG A 40 26.01 -10.66 2.71
C ARG A 40 25.13 -10.21 1.55
N LEU A 41 24.40 -11.16 0.94
CA LEU A 41 23.41 -10.87 -0.10
C LEU A 41 22.03 -10.77 0.53
N ILE A 42 21.29 -9.74 0.16
CA ILE A 42 19.89 -9.54 0.53
C ILE A 42 19.09 -9.34 -0.74
N ALA A 43 18.13 -10.24 -0.96
CA ALA A 43 17.20 -10.16 -2.07
C ALA A 43 15.82 -9.73 -1.60
N ALA A 44 15.31 -8.65 -2.14
CA ALA A 44 13.97 -8.14 -1.88
C ALA A 44 13.02 -8.59 -3.00
N PHE A 45 11.91 -9.21 -2.61
CA PHE A 45 10.88 -9.68 -3.54
C PHE A 45 9.54 -9.05 -3.21
N CYS A 46 8.89 -8.48 -4.20
CA CYS A 46 7.50 -8.10 -4.11
C CYS A 46 6.60 -9.29 -4.47
N GLY A 47 5.67 -9.63 -3.61
CA GLY A 47 4.77 -10.75 -3.80
C GLY A 47 3.36 -10.45 -3.33
N LYS A 48 2.41 -11.30 -3.72
CA LYS A 48 1.01 -11.17 -3.30
C LYS A 48 0.81 -11.75 -1.91
N THR A 49 -0.01 -11.09 -1.07
CA THR A 49 -0.45 -11.62 0.23
C THR A 49 -1.38 -12.82 0.05
N LEU A 50 -2.12 -12.86 -1.07
CA LEU A 50 -3.18 -13.83 -1.37
C LEU A 50 -4.32 -13.80 -0.33
N GLN A 51 -4.43 -12.72 0.43
CA GLN A 51 -5.55 -12.51 1.33
C GLN A 51 -6.86 -12.38 0.54
N LYS A 52 -7.87 -13.12 0.95
CA LYS A 52 -9.21 -12.99 0.40
C LYS A 52 -10.00 -11.94 1.15
N VAL A 53 -10.96 -11.33 0.47
CA VAL A 53 -11.95 -10.43 1.08
C VAL A 53 -12.74 -11.23 2.13
N LYS A 54 -12.83 -10.69 3.35
CA LYS A 54 -13.65 -11.27 4.40
C LYS A 54 -15.14 -11.01 4.13
N ARG A 55 -15.97 -12.00 4.45
CA ARG A 55 -17.44 -11.87 4.38
C ARG A 55 -17.93 -11.28 3.05
N ALA A 56 -17.28 -11.67 1.96
CA ALA A 56 -17.71 -11.23 0.63
C ALA A 56 -19.16 -11.65 0.38
N ALA A 57 -19.93 -10.76 -0.24
CA ALA A 57 -21.25 -11.14 -0.73
C ALA A 57 -21.12 -12.25 -1.80
N PRO A 58 -22.15 -13.11 -1.97
CA PRO A 58 -22.16 -14.11 -3.03
C PRO A 58 -21.83 -13.49 -4.40
N GLY A 59 -20.84 -14.04 -5.10
CA GLY A 59 -20.33 -13.51 -6.37
C GLY A 59 -19.32 -12.35 -6.23
N GLY A 60 -19.04 -11.89 -5.01
CA GLY A 60 -18.04 -10.87 -4.70
C GLY A 60 -16.72 -11.43 -4.17
N GLU A 61 -16.57 -12.76 -4.18
CA GLU A 61 -15.36 -13.43 -3.68
C GLU A 61 -14.13 -13.04 -4.51
N GLY A 62 -13.02 -12.80 -3.85
CA GLY A 62 -11.79 -12.43 -4.53
C GLY A 62 -10.65 -12.12 -3.58
N TYR A 63 -9.54 -11.71 -4.17
CA TYR A 63 -8.40 -11.23 -3.42
C TYR A 63 -8.54 -9.74 -3.10
N VAL A 64 -8.00 -9.35 -1.94
CA VAL A 64 -7.87 -7.95 -1.58
C VAL A 64 -7.01 -7.23 -2.62
N MET A 65 -7.43 -6.03 -3.03
CA MET A 65 -6.64 -5.23 -3.96
C MET A 65 -5.42 -4.60 -3.27
N ASN A 66 -4.45 -4.17 -4.07
CA ASN A 66 -3.33 -3.39 -3.56
C ASN A 66 -3.74 -1.92 -3.41
N HIS A 67 -3.97 -1.48 -2.18
CA HIS A 67 -4.37 -0.10 -1.86
C HIS A 67 -3.25 0.94 -2.06
N PHE A 68 -2.00 0.51 -2.12
CA PHE A 68 -0.87 1.39 -2.42
C PHE A 68 -0.66 1.65 -3.91
N SER A 69 -1.42 0.97 -4.79
CA SER A 69 -1.29 1.08 -6.24
C SER A 69 -2.44 1.87 -6.84
N ALA A 70 -2.18 3.09 -7.32
CA ALA A 70 -3.17 3.92 -8.02
C ALA A 70 -3.84 3.17 -9.18
N ARG A 71 -3.07 2.35 -9.92
CA ARG A 71 -3.59 1.53 -11.02
C ARG A 71 -4.58 0.47 -10.52
N ALA A 72 -4.27 -0.20 -9.40
CA ALA A 72 -5.15 -1.24 -8.85
C ALA A 72 -6.46 -0.62 -8.36
N VAL A 73 -6.39 0.52 -7.67
CA VAL A 73 -7.56 1.27 -7.20
C VAL A 73 -8.40 1.76 -8.38
N LYS A 74 -7.81 2.37 -9.39
CA LYS A 74 -8.50 2.80 -10.61
C LYS A 74 -9.24 1.64 -11.30
N ASN A 75 -8.59 0.48 -11.42
CA ASN A 75 -9.20 -0.70 -12.01
C ASN A 75 -10.38 -1.23 -11.18
N TYR A 76 -10.27 -1.18 -9.85
CA TYR A 76 -11.34 -1.56 -8.94
C TYR A 76 -12.54 -0.62 -9.06
N LEU A 77 -12.33 0.69 -8.98
CA LEU A 77 -13.38 1.70 -9.14
C LEU A 77 -14.06 1.64 -10.51
N GLY A 78 -13.31 1.37 -11.57
CA GLY A 78 -13.85 1.17 -12.91
C GLY A 78 -14.81 -0.03 -13.04
N ARG A 79 -14.82 -0.97 -12.09
CA ARG A 79 -15.84 -2.03 -12.05
C ARG A 79 -17.20 -1.47 -11.60
N PHE A 80 -17.19 -0.56 -10.63
CA PHE A 80 -18.41 0.13 -10.19
C PHE A 80 -18.93 1.04 -11.28
N GLU A 81 -18.08 1.81 -11.97
CA GLU A 81 -18.49 2.61 -13.12
C GLU A 81 -19.25 1.76 -14.15
N ARG A 82 -18.68 0.63 -14.57
CA ARG A 82 -19.33 -0.28 -15.51
C ARG A 82 -20.61 -0.91 -14.97
N ALA A 83 -20.68 -1.16 -13.67
CA ALA A 83 -21.88 -1.74 -13.04
C ALA A 83 -23.03 -0.75 -12.94
N PHE A 84 -22.72 0.53 -12.71
CA PHE A 84 -23.71 1.59 -12.57
C PHE A 84 -24.02 2.28 -13.91
N ASP A 85 -23.06 2.34 -14.82
CA ASP A 85 -23.22 3.02 -16.11
C ASP A 85 -24.30 2.35 -16.98
N GLY A 86 -25.29 3.10 -17.37
CA GLY A 86 -26.38 2.65 -18.24
C GLY A 86 -27.54 1.93 -17.57
N LYS A 87 -27.41 1.46 -16.32
CA LYS A 87 -28.50 0.73 -15.64
C LYS A 87 -29.51 1.65 -14.94
N PHE A 88 -29.18 2.89 -14.75
CA PHE A 88 -29.94 3.82 -13.92
C PHE A 88 -30.22 5.15 -14.62
N LYS A 89 -30.04 5.22 -15.95
CA LYS A 89 -30.26 6.46 -16.72
C LYS A 89 -31.73 6.88 -16.84
N ASP A 90 -32.71 6.05 -16.46
CA ASP A 90 -34.14 6.25 -16.68
C ASP A 90 -34.96 6.34 -15.40
N THR A 91 -34.42 6.88 -14.30
CA THR A 91 -35.32 7.30 -13.23
C THR A 91 -35.88 8.68 -13.56
N ALA A 92 -37.17 8.72 -13.87
CA ALA A 92 -37.94 9.96 -14.10
C ALA A 92 -37.69 10.93 -12.92
N GLY A 93 -36.95 12.01 -13.17
CA GLY A 93 -36.62 12.99 -12.15
C GLY A 93 -35.17 13.48 -12.13
N GLY A 94 -34.29 13.01 -13.01
CA GLY A 94 -32.91 13.51 -13.12
C GLY A 94 -31.99 13.16 -11.93
N ALA A 95 -32.43 12.24 -11.05
CA ALA A 95 -31.61 11.75 -9.97
C ALA A 95 -30.49 10.84 -10.53
N THR A 96 -29.26 11.11 -10.15
CA THR A 96 -28.13 10.24 -10.45
C THR A 96 -28.37 8.88 -9.78
N ALA A 97 -28.16 7.82 -10.52
CA ALA A 97 -28.39 6.45 -10.01
C ALA A 97 -27.24 5.93 -9.14
N TYR A 98 -26.27 6.76 -8.86
CA TYR A 98 -25.21 6.42 -7.92
C TYR A 98 -25.69 6.50 -6.46
N PRO A 99 -25.20 5.66 -5.56
CA PRO A 99 -25.42 5.80 -4.14
C PRO A 99 -25.01 7.19 -3.66
N HIS A 100 -25.75 7.76 -2.71
CA HIS A 100 -25.40 9.06 -2.13
C HIS A 100 -24.07 9.03 -1.36
N ASN A 101 -23.72 7.86 -0.81
CA ASN A 101 -22.50 7.66 -0.05
C ASN A 101 -21.88 6.30 -0.38
N PHE A 102 -20.54 6.27 -0.44
CA PHE A 102 -19.77 5.05 -0.46
C PHE A 102 -19.05 4.88 0.89
N PHE A 103 -19.18 3.71 1.48
CA PHE A 103 -18.57 3.39 2.77
C PHE A 103 -17.38 2.44 2.59
N ASN A 104 -16.28 2.77 3.25
CA ASN A 104 -15.15 1.89 3.45
C ASN A 104 -14.97 1.64 4.95
N ASP A 105 -15.07 0.39 5.33
CA ASP A 105 -14.94 -0.09 6.71
C ASP A 105 -13.47 -0.11 7.16
N SER A 106 -13.18 -0.71 8.29
CA SER A 106 -11.83 -0.89 8.82
C SER A 106 -10.86 -1.43 7.77
N TYR A 107 -9.62 -0.97 7.85
CA TYR A 107 -8.55 -1.50 7.00
C TYR A 107 -8.07 -2.85 7.56
N GLU A 108 -8.64 -3.93 7.04
CA GLU A 108 -8.32 -5.30 7.48
C GLU A 108 -7.41 -6.05 6.50
N VAL A 109 -6.41 -5.37 5.94
CA VAL A 109 -5.46 -5.96 5.00
C VAL A 109 -4.16 -6.29 5.72
N TYR A 110 -4.07 -7.53 6.18
CA TYR A 110 -2.95 -7.98 7.00
C TYR A 110 -1.74 -8.38 6.15
N GLY A 111 -0.54 -7.94 6.58
CA GLY A 111 0.72 -8.24 5.90
C GLY A 111 0.86 -7.60 4.51
N ALA A 112 0.03 -6.62 4.19
CA ALA A 112 0.21 -5.77 3.02
C ALA A 112 1.06 -4.56 3.43
N ASP A 113 2.36 -4.76 3.39
CA ASP A 113 3.38 -3.82 3.82
C ASP A 113 4.33 -3.43 2.68
N TRP A 114 3.98 -3.82 1.45
CA TRP A 114 4.80 -3.56 0.27
C TRP A 114 3.96 -3.40 -0.99
N SER A 115 4.48 -2.63 -1.95
CA SER A 115 3.94 -2.49 -3.31
C SER A 115 5.05 -2.52 -4.33
N GLU A 116 4.77 -2.95 -5.55
CA GLU A 116 5.72 -2.86 -6.66
C GLU A 116 6.16 -1.41 -6.86
N GLY A 117 7.46 -1.17 -6.94
CA GLY A 117 8.05 0.17 -7.11
C GLY A 117 8.23 0.95 -5.81
N LEU A 118 8.02 0.35 -4.63
CA LEU A 118 8.15 1.05 -3.35
C LEU A 118 9.56 1.63 -3.12
N PHE A 119 10.61 1.01 -3.60
CA PHE A 119 11.97 1.56 -3.50
C PHE A 119 12.09 2.91 -4.23
N ASP A 120 11.50 3.03 -5.40
CA ASP A 120 11.54 4.26 -6.19
C ASP A 120 10.66 5.36 -5.58
N GLU A 121 9.48 5.00 -5.06
CA GLU A 121 8.61 5.90 -4.29
C GLU A 121 9.28 6.39 -3.01
N PHE A 122 9.96 5.51 -2.29
CA PHE A 122 10.69 5.86 -1.09
C PHE A 122 11.83 6.86 -1.41
N LEU A 123 12.63 6.57 -2.44
CA LEU A 123 13.70 7.47 -2.88
C LEU A 123 13.15 8.86 -3.24
N ALA A 124 12.05 8.90 -4.00
CA ALA A 124 11.42 10.15 -4.43
C ALA A 124 10.92 11.00 -3.27
N ARG A 125 10.41 10.37 -2.20
CA ARG A 125 9.80 11.04 -1.04
C ARG A 125 10.81 11.35 0.07
N ARG A 126 11.77 10.46 0.32
CA ARG A 126 12.71 10.56 1.46
C ARG A 126 14.10 11.03 1.05
N GLY A 127 14.44 11.04 -0.25
CA GLY A 127 15.70 11.55 -0.78
C GLY A 127 16.90 10.61 -0.60
N TYR A 128 16.67 9.37 -0.14
CA TYR A 128 17.72 8.35 -0.02
C TYR A 128 17.16 6.96 -0.35
N LYS A 129 18.05 6.00 -0.62
CA LYS A 129 17.69 4.67 -1.09
C LYS A 129 17.47 3.71 0.09
N LEU A 130 16.27 3.21 0.26
CA LEU A 130 15.93 2.23 1.30
C LEU A 130 16.75 0.94 1.14
N GLU A 131 16.98 0.51 -0.10
CA GLU A 131 17.73 -0.71 -0.40
C GLU A 131 19.18 -0.69 0.11
N GLU A 132 19.80 0.48 0.25
CA GLU A 132 21.14 0.62 0.83
C GLU A 132 21.16 0.42 2.35
N HIS A 133 19.97 0.42 2.98
CA HIS A 133 19.76 0.28 4.42
C HIS A 133 19.05 -1.01 4.82
N LEU A 134 18.93 -1.97 3.91
CA LEU A 134 18.28 -3.26 4.21
C LEU A 134 18.88 -4.02 5.42
N PRO A 135 20.20 -4.00 5.69
CA PRO A 135 20.72 -4.63 6.88
C PRO A 135 20.16 -4.06 8.19
N GLU A 136 20.04 -2.75 8.28
CA GLU A 136 19.48 -2.05 9.44
C GLU A 136 17.97 -2.21 9.49
N PHE A 137 17.29 -2.08 8.34
CA PHE A 137 15.84 -2.21 8.23
C PHE A 137 15.34 -3.59 8.67
N LEU A 138 16.10 -4.66 8.35
CA LEU A 138 15.77 -6.05 8.69
C LEU A 138 16.36 -6.51 10.03
N ALA A 139 17.10 -5.65 10.73
CA ALA A 139 17.73 -6.04 12.00
C ALA A 139 16.68 -6.42 13.05
N ALA A 140 16.92 -7.55 13.71
CA ALA A 140 16.14 -7.99 14.86
C ALA A 140 16.76 -7.45 16.16
N GLY A 141 15.95 -7.29 17.22
CA GLY A 141 16.40 -6.86 18.53
C GLY A 141 16.29 -5.36 18.76
N GLU A 142 17.15 -4.82 19.61
CA GLU A 142 17.15 -3.40 19.95
C GLU A 142 17.56 -2.55 18.75
N ARG A 143 16.74 -1.56 18.43
CA ARG A 143 16.92 -0.73 17.26
C ARG A 143 17.67 0.56 17.60
N SER A 144 18.73 0.85 16.85
CA SER A 144 19.40 2.15 16.90
C SER A 144 18.46 3.28 16.47
N ASP A 145 18.79 4.52 16.81
CA ASP A 145 18.03 5.70 16.36
C ASP A 145 17.96 5.76 14.83
N LYS A 146 19.07 5.49 14.15
CA LYS A 146 19.11 5.41 12.69
C LYS A 146 18.08 4.40 12.17
N THR A 147 18.03 3.20 12.75
CA THR A 147 17.05 2.17 12.33
C THR A 147 15.63 2.62 12.58
N ARG A 148 15.36 3.31 13.70
CA ARG A 148 14.04 3.87 14.00
C ARG A 148 13.62 4.92 12.98
N CYS A 149 14.52 5.82 12.59
CA CYS A 149 14.26 6.82 11.54
C CYS A 149 13.91 6.15 10.20
N ILE A 150 14.72 5.19 9.74
CA ILE A 150 14.46 4.46 8.48
C ILE A 150 13.08 3.78 8.49
N ILE A 151 12.71 3.16 9.62
CA ILE A 151 11.39 2.50 9.75
C ILE A 151 10.26 3.54 9.78
N SER A 152 10.49 4.70 10.41
CA SER A 152 9.51 5.80 10.41
C SER A 152 9.28 6.31 9.00
N ASP A 153 10.34 6.60 8.25
CA ASP A 153 10.28 7.06 6.87
C ASP A 153 9.58 6.05 5.94
N TYR A 154 9.86 4.77 6.15
CA TYR A 154 9.18 3.69 5.43
C TYR A 154 7.67 3.65 5.73
N ARG A 155 7.27 3.76 7.01
CA ARG A 155 5.86 3.78 7.40
C ARG A 155 5.13 5.00 6.88
N GLU A 156 5.78 6.14 6.95
CA GLU A 156 5.24 7.39 6.41
C GLU A 156 5.05 7.30 4.90
N THR A 157 6.01 6.71 4.16
CA THR A 157 5.88 6.44 2.72
C THR A 157 4.67 5.58 2.42
N LEU A 158 4.43 4.51 3.18
CA LEU A 158 3.23 3.68 3.02
C LEU A 158 1.95 4.45 3.32
N GLY A 159 1.95 5.28 4.36
CA GLY A 159 0.81 6.11 4.74
C GLY A 159 0.43 7.11 3.64
N GLU A 160 1.42 7.80 3.08
CA GLU A 160 1.24 8.74 1.97
C GLU A 160 0.70 8.02 0.71
N LEU A 161 1.27 6.86 0.37
CA LEU A 161 0.79 6.06 -0.76
C LEU A 161 -0.66 5.60 -0.57
N LEU A 162 -1.03 5.19 0.65
CA LEU A 162 -2.41 4.81 0.96
C LEU A 162 -3.35 6.01 0.81
N GLN A 163 -2.98 7.16 1.35
CA GLN A 163 -3.78 8.38 1.26
C GLN A 163 -3.97 8.83 -0.18
N GLU A 164 -2.89 8.92 -0.95
CA GLU A 164 -2.91 9.43 -2.32
C GLU A 164 -3.58 8.46 -3.29
N ASN A 165 -3.14 7.19 -3.25
CA ASN A 165 -3.52 6.20 -4.25
C ASN A 165 -4.87 5.54 -3.97
N PHE A 166 -5.30 5.49 -2.72
CA PHE A 166 -6.59 4.92 -2.35
C PHE A 166 -7.57 5.99 -1.88
N THR A 167 -7.34 6.60 -0.71
CA THR A 167 -8.36 7.42 -0.06
C THR A 167 -8.75 8.64 -0.90
N ARG A 168 -7.76 9.40 -1.39
CA ARG A 168 -8.01 10.58 -2.23
C ARG A 168 -8.60 10.18 -3.58
N GLN A 169 -8.02 9.18 -4.26
CA GLN A 169 -8.50 8.74 -5.56
C GLN A 169 -9.94 8.23 -5.50
N TRP A 170 -10.30 7.50 -4.44
CA TRP A 170 -11.66 7.01 -4.21
C TRP A 170 -12.62 8.16 -3.91
N THR A 171 -12.23 9.13 -3.07
CA THR A 171 -13.05 10.30 -2.75
C THR A 171 -13.30 11.16 -3.98
N GLU A 172 -12.27 11.45 -4.78
CA GLU A 172 -12.42 12.17 -6.04
C GLU A 172 -13.30 11.42 -7.04
N TRP A 173 -13.19 10.10 -7.09
CA TRP A 173 -14.06 9.27 -7.91
C TRP A 173 -15.51 9.38 -7.46
N ALA A 174 -15.80 9.27 -6.19
CA ALA A 174 -17.16 9.41 -5.63
C ALA A 174 -17.74 10.80 -5.94
N HIS A 175 -16.95 11.86 -5.74
CA HIS A 175 -17.38 13.24 -6.03
C HIS A 175 -17.74 13.45 -7.51
N ARG A 176 -17.00 12.85 -8.46
CA ARG A 176 -17.36 12.91 -9.89
C ARG A 176 -18.72 12.28 -10.19
N HIS A 177 -19.21 11.41 -9.34
CA HIS A 177 -20.52 10.78 -9.44
C HIS A 177 -21.58 11.39 -8.52
N GLY A 178 -21.28 12.55 -7.91
CA GLY A 178 -22.20 13.25 -7.01
C GLY A 178 -22.41 12.57 -5.66
N ALA A 179 -21.52 11.65 -5.29
CA ALA A 179 -21.58 10.90 -4.04
C ALA A 179 -20.55 11.41 -3.03
N LYS A 180 -20.78 11.12 -1.76
CA LYS A 180 -19.85 11.34 -0.65
C LYS A 180 -19.12 10.06 -0.26
N THR A 181 -18.04 10.21 0.47
CA THR A 181 -17.30 9.09 1.03
C THR A 181 -17.37 9.08 2.56
N ARG A 182 -17.51 7.88 3.14
CA ARG A 182 -17.45 7.61 4.56
C ARG A 182 -16.38 6.57 4.82
N ASN A 183 -15.40 6.87 5.67
CA ASN A 183 -14.25 6.00 5.88
C ASN A 183 -13.97 5.81 7.37
N GLN A 184 -13.89 4.56 7.80
CA GLN A 184 -13.48 4.20 9.14
C GLN A 184 -11.93 4.23 9.28
N ALA A 185 -11.18 3.84 8.26
CA ALA A 185 -9.72 3.83 8.17
C ALA A 185 -8.98 3.13 9.32
N HIS A 186 -9.67 2.56 10.31
CA HIS A 186 -9.08 1.88 11.45
C HIS A 186 -8.19 0.71 11.01
N GLY A 187 -7.03 0.55 11.64
CA GLY A 187 -6.05 -0.49 11.29
C GLY A 187 -5.19 -0.20 10.06
N SER A 188 -5.37 0.95 9.41
CA SER A 188 -4.55 1.34 8.27
C SER A 188 -3.11 1.70 8.69
N PRO A 189 -2.12 1.56 7.79
CA PRO A 189 -0.74 1.93 8.07
C PRO A 189 -0.48 3.44 8.07
N GLY A 190 -1.46 4.26 7.65
CA GLY A 190 -1.32 5.71 7.56
C GLY A 190 -1.70 6.44 8.84
N ASN A 191 -1.47 7.76 8.84
CA ASN A 191 -1.98 8.65 9.87
C ASN A 191 -3.51 8.76 9.73
N LEU A 192 -4.26 8.35 10.76
CA LEU A 192 -5.72 8.34 10.73
C LEU A 192 -6.31 9.74 10.53
N ILE A 193 -5.71 10.78 11.12
CA ILE A 193 -6.19 12.16 10.98
C ILE A 193 -6.11 12.62 9.53
N ASP A 194 -5.02 12.32 8.84
CA ASP A 194 -4.84 12.69 7.43
C ASP A 194 -5.81 11.92 6.52
N LEU A 195 -6.04 10.64 6.82
CA LEU A 195 -7.02 9.82 6.11
C LEU A 195 -8.45 10.33 6.32
N TYR A 196 -8.80 10.72 7.56
CA TYR A 196 -10.10 11.32 7.88
C TYR A 196 -10.31 12.69 7.25
N ALA A 197 -9.27 13.51 7.18
CA ALA A 197 -9.32 14.81 6.50
C ALA A 197 -9.52 14.70 4.98
N THR A 198 -9.28 13.53 4.41
CA THR A 198 -9.39 13.29 2.96
C THR A 198 -10.80 12.89 2.52
N VAL A 199 -11.69 12.52 3.45
CA VAL A 199 -13.05 12.02 3.17
C VAL A 199 -14.12 12.98 3.67
N ASP A 200 -15.36 12.80 3.20
CA ASP A 200 -16.48 13.67 3.61
C ASP A 200 -16.99 13.35 5.02
N ILE A 201 -17.00 12.07 5.39
CA ILE A 201 -17.53 11.57 6.65
C ILE A 201 -16.48 10.67 7.29
N PRO A 202 -15.64 11.22 8.20
CA PRO A 202 -14.75 10.40 9.01
C PRO A 202 -15.56 9.59 10.03
N GLU A 203 -15.16 8.34 10.22
CA GLU A 203 -15.77 7.46 11.22
C GLU A 203 -14.71 6.89 12.14
N CYS A 204 -14.88 7.14 13.42
CA CYS A 204 -14.01 6.60 14.46
C CYS A 204 -14.66 5.36 15.07
N GLU A 205 -13.88 4.32 15.31
CA GLU A 205 -14.27 3.16 16.08
C GLU A 205 -13.73 3.29 17.50
N GLY A 206 -14.64 3.32 18.47
CA GLY A 206 -14.30 3.34 19.89
C GLY A 206 -14.27 1.92 20.46
N PHE A 207 -13.14 1.51 21.03
CA PHE A 207 -13.03 0.26 21.76
C PHE A 207 -13.12 0.53 23.28
N GLY A 208 -14.13 -0.06 23.94
CA GLY A 208 -14.32 0.02 25.37
C GLY A 208 -15.15 1.22 25.84
N LEU A 209 -15.12 1.47 27.14
CA LEU A 209 -15.80 2.60 27.76
C LEU A 209 -14.99 3.87 27.51
N SER A 210 -15.29 4.57 26.43
CA SER A 210 -14.77 5.89 26.19
C SER A 210 -15.81 6.90 26.64
N ASP A 211 -15.54 7.60 27.72
CA ASP A 211 -16.29 8.81 28.04
C ASP A 211 -15.91 9.90 27.05
N PHE A 212 -16.69 10.04 25.99
CA PHE A 212 -16.67 11.22 25.14
C PHE A 212 -17.48 12.31 25.88
N GLY A 213 -16.85 12.94 26.87
CA GLY A 213 -17.40 14.09 27.59
C GLY A 213 -17.13 15.39 26.86
#